data_fd255ef71d9abfc7f71046a8c147b9ec
#
_entry.id   fd255ef71d9abfc7f71046a8c147b9ec
#
_cell.length_a   1.000
_cell.length_b   1.000
_cell.length_c   1.000
_cell.angle_alpha   90.00
_cell.angle_beta   90.00
_cell.angle_gamma   90.00
#
_symmetry.space_group_name_H-M   'P 1'
#
loop_
_entity.id
_entity.type
_entity.pdbx_description
1 polymer ?
#
loop_
_entity_poly.entity_id
_entity_poly.type
_entity_poly.pdbx_seq_one_letter_code
_entity_poly.pdbx_strand_id
1 'polypeptide(L)'
;IYNMKKINVVIYGATGSIGRSTLSIISKNLNKINIEGITCNKNILKLLKIAKSYNVKKIGFNEKTIHKLNKFNLNKYEVFNDDSKYYNIISKKTDVIIFATSGLTSLDLLLKILKSGKIVGIANKECIITLGTKFISLSKKFNTKIIPLDSEHNSIYHLLSQNLGKYKSITITATGGPFLYHTKKKLSFVRPQQAIKHPVWNMGSKISIDSATMMNKALEIIEAKYLFNLKNNEINAIIHPQAI
;
A
#
# COMPACT_ATOMS: atom_id res chain seq x y z
N ILE A 1 -21.57 19.85 -22.26
CA ILE A 1 -20.34 19.34 -21.58
C ILE A 1 -20.86 18.53 -20.41
N TYR A 2 -20.82 17.19 -20.50
CA TYR A 2 -21.19 16.31 -19.40
C TYR A 2 -20.18 16.50 -18.26
N ASN A 3 -20.62 17.10 -17.17
CA ASN A 3 -19.84 17.25 -15.96
C ASN A 3 -19.71 15.86 -15.30
N MET A 4 -18.72 15.07 -15.70
CA MET A 4 -18.49 13.75 -15.11
C MET A 4 -18.18 13.93 -13.63
N LYS A 5 -18.92 13.25 -12.75
CA LYS A 5 -18.70 13.24 -11.32
C LYS A 5 -17.26 12.79 -11.03
N LYS A 6 -16.51 13.60 -10.29
CA LYS A 6 -15.14 13.24 -9.88
C LYS A 6 -15.15 12.06 -8.93
N ILE A 7 -14.14 11.21 -9.05
CA ILE A 7 -13.87 10.10 -8.13
C ILE A 7 -13.25 10.67 -6.86
N ASN A 8 -13.85 10.44 -5.71
CA ASN A 8 -13.34 10.89 -4.41
C ASN A 8 -12.42 9.83 -3.80
N VAL A 9 -11.19 10.23 -3.51
CA VAL A 9 -10.13 9.32 -3.05
C VAL A 9 -9.66 9.72 -1.65
N VAL A 10 -9.53 8.76 -0.75
CA VAL A 10 -8.83 8.90 0.53
C VAL A 10 -7.51 8.14 0.46
N ILE A 11 -6.40 8.75 0.90
CA ILE A 11 -5.07 8.15 0.84
C ILE A 11 -4.49 8.01 2.25
N TYR A 12 -4.43 6.80 2.77
CA TYR A 12 -3.71 6.48 3.99
C TYR A 12 -2.25 6.20 3.67
N GLY A 13 -1.33 6.98 4.28
CA GLY A 13 0.10 6.89 3.99
C GLY A 13 0.57 7.73 2.81
N ALA A 14 -0.04 8.90 2.57
CA ALA A 14 0.23 9.78 1.43
C ALA A 14 1.70 10.25 1.29
N THR A 15 2.48 10.26 2.36
CA THR A 15 3.88 10.67 2.35
C THR A 15 4.86 9.53 2.01
N GLY A 16 4.38 8.28 2.00
CA GLY A 16 5.13 7.07 1.64
C GLY A 16 5.37 6.93 0.14
N SER A 17 6.04 5.84 -0.29
CA SER A 17 6.36 5.58 -1.70
C SER A 17 5.09 5.44 -2.54
N ILE A 18 4.22 4.50 -2.19
CA ILE A 18 2.95 4.25 -2.91
C ILE A 18 2.03 5.48 -2.87
N GLY A 19 1.93 6.16 -1.71
CA GLY A 19 1.15 7.39 -1.60
C GLY A 19 1.64 8.48 -2.57
N ARG A 20 2.95 8.65 -2.73
CA ARG A 20 3.53 9.60 -3.69
C ARG A 20 3.25 9.20 -5.14
N SER A 21 3.39 7.91 -5.48
CA SER A 21 3.05 7.41 -6.80
C SER A 21 1.57 7.65 -7.13
N THR A 22 0.68 7.41 -6.17
CA THR A 22 -0.75 7.74 -6.28
C THR A 22 -0.97 9.24 -6.55
N LEU A 23 -0.32 10.11 -5.78
CA LEU A 23 -0.40 11.56 -5.97
C LEU A 23 0.12 12.01 -7.34
N SER A 24 1.18 11.38 -7.86
CA SER A 24 1.71 11.65 -9.20
C SER A 24 0.69 11.30 -10.30
N ILE A 25 -0.06 10.21 -10.14
CA ILE A 25 -1.13 9.85 -11.06
C ILE A 25 -2.30 10.85 -10.96
N ILE A 26 -2.69 11.21 -9.74
CA ILE A 26 -3.79 12.16 -9.49
C ILE A 26 -3.46 13.53 -10.06
N SER A 27 -2.20 14.01 -9.95
CA SER A 27 -1.79 15.31 -10.48
C SER A 27 -2.04 15.48 -11.99
N LYS A 28 -2.01 14.38 -12.74
CA LYS A 28 -2.29 14.33 -14.17
C LYS A 28 -3.80 14.18 -14.48
N ASN A 29 -4.65 13.99 -13.46
CA ASN A 29 -6.07 13.67 -13.60
C ASN A 29 -6.97 14.48 -12.66
N LEU A 30 -6.59 15.71 -12.29
CA LEU A 30 -7.33 16.56 -11.34
C LEU A 30 -8.74 16.93 -11.81
N ASN A 31 -9.01 16.84 -13.09
CA ASN A 31 -10.35 17.01 -13.65
C ASN A 31 -11.29 15.83 -13.36
N LYS A 32 -10.73 14.64 -13.11
CA LYS A 32 -11.48 13.39 -12.86
C LYS A 32 -11.45 12.93 -11.42
N ILE A 33 -10.43 13.34 -10.64
CA ILE A 33 -10.17 12.83 -9.30
C ILE A 33 -10.11 13.97 -8.29
N ASN A 34 -10.75 13.77 -7.14
CA ASN A 34 -10.71 14.66 -5.99
C ASN A 34 -10.12 13.91 -4.79
N ILE A 35 -9.19 14.53 -4.08
CA ILE A 35 -8.62 13.98 -2.84
C ILE A 35 -9.47 14.48 -1.67
N GLU A 36 -10.23 13.59 -1.07
CA GLU A 36 -11.08 13.90 0.08
C GLU A 36 -10.28 14.03 1.38
N GLY A 37 -9.27 13.18 1.56
CA GLY A 37 -8.45 13.20 2.75
C GLY A 37 -7.14 12.41 2.60
N ILE A 38 -6.15 12.79 3.39
CA ILE A 38 -4.82 12.18 3.38
C ILE A 38 -4.28 11.97 4.79
N THR A 39 -3.49 10.91 4.98
CA THR A 39 -2.82 10.68 6.26
C THR A 39 -1.32 10.45 6.12
N CYS A 40 -0.60 10.67 7.22
CA CYS A 40 0.76 10.19 7.40
C CYS A 40 0.98 9.72 8.84
N ASN A 41 2.08 9.01 9.09
CA ASN A 41 2.50 8.68 10.46
C ASN A 41 3.32 9.83 11.07
N LYS A 42 4.54 10.08 10.55
CA LYS A 42 5.52 10.99 11.18
C LYS A 42 5.80 12.28 10.40
N ASN A 43 5.61 12.28 9.08
CA ASN A 43 6.08 13.38 8.23
C ASN A 43 4.98 14.42 7.97
N ILE A 44 4.60 15.14 9.03
CA ILE A 44 3.52 16.13 8.97
C ILE A 44 3.84 17.30 8.04
N LEU A 45 5.09 17.77 8.03
CA LEU A 45 5.50 18.88 7.15
C LEU A 45 5.24 18.55 5.68
N LYS A 46 5.55 17.31 5.29
CA LYS A 46 5.28 16.83 3.94
C LYS A 46 3.78 16.66 3.69
N LEU A 47 3.03 16.17 4.69
CA LEU A 47 1.58 16.06 4.62
C LEU A 47 0.92 17.41 4.36
N LEU A 48 1.31 18.45 5.12
CA LEU A 48 0.79 19.81 4.96
C LEU A 48 1.12 20.43 3.59
N LYS A 49 2.34 20.17 3.06
CA LYS A 49 2.69 20.58 1.70
C LYS A 49 1.76 19.92 0.67
N ILE A 50 1.52 18.61 0.79
CA ILE A 50 0.60 17.87 -0.08
C ILE A 50 -0.83 18.42 0.07
N ALA A 51 -1.31 18.60 1.30
CA ALA A 51 -2.65 19.12 1.55
C ALA A 51 -2.87 20.50 0.90
N LYS A 52 -1.85 21.38 0.97
CA LYS A 52 -1.89 22.70 0.32
C LYS A 52 -1.92 22.56 -1.20
N SER A 53 -1.04 21.73 -1.78
CA SER A 53 -0.92 21.59 -3.25
C SER A 53 -2.18 21.01 -3.90
N TYR A 54 -2.90 20.12 -3.20
CA TYR A 54 -4.11 19.47 -3.71
C TYR A 54 -5.40 20.01 -3.11
N ASN A 55 -5.35 21.10 -2.34
CA ASN A 55 -6.49 21.70 -1.63
C ASN A 55 -7.28 20.72 -0.76
N VAL A 56 -6.59 19.78 -0.11
CA VAL A 56 -7.19 18.77 0.77
C VAL A 56 -7.52 19.41 2.11
N LYS A 57 -8.73 19.16 2.62
CA LYS A 57 -9.19 19.71 3.92
C LYS A 57 -9.04 18.73 5.07
N LYS A 58 -9.21 17.43 4.83
CA LYS A 58 -9.13 16.38 5.86
C LYS A 58 -7.72 15.80 5.93
N ILE A 59 -7.06 15.96 7.06
CA ILE A 59 -5.70 15.46 7.27
C ILE A 59 -5.62 14.61 8.54
N GLY A 60 -4.91 13.49 8.47
CA GLY A 60 -4.66 12.61 9.62
C GLY A 60 -3.16 12.40 9.86
N PHE A 61 -2.74 12.48 11.13
CA PHE A 61 -1.36 12.23 11.56
C PHE A 61 -1.32 11.82 13.03
N ASN A 62 -0.24 11.13 13.43
CA ASN A 62 -0.11 10.66 14.81
C ASN A 62 0.16 11.81 15.78
N GLU A 63 -0.59 11.89 16.89
CA GLU A 63 -0.53 12.93 17.89
C GLU A 63 0.85 13.16 18.50
N LYS A 64 1.63 12.09 18.68
CA LYS A 64 3.02 12.18 19.20
C LYS A 64 3.93 13.12 18.39
N THR A 65 3.48 13.58 17.25
CA THR A 65 4.22 14.49 16.37
C THR A 65 3.73 15.94 16.45
N ILE A 66 2.68 16.23 17.24
CA ILE A 66 2.06 17.57 17.41
C ILE A 66 3.07 18.62 17.93
N HIS A 67 3.99 18.27 18.83
CA HIS A 67 4.98 19.21 19.38
C HIS A 67 5.82 19.93 18.33
N LYS A 68 5.86 19.42 17.10
CA LYS A 68 6.53 20.06 15.94
C LYS A 68 5.65 21.08 15.23
N LEU A 69 4.40 21.25 15.66
CA LEU A 69 3.37 21.98 14.90
C LEU A 69 2.98 23.34 15.48
N ASN A 70 3.54 23.79 16.62
CA ASN A 70 3.24 25.09 17.23
C ASN A 70 3.44 26.29 16.29
N LYS A 71 4.07 26.07 15.13
CA LYS A 71 4.31 27.09 14.09
C LYS A 71 3.31 27.03 12.91
N PHE A 72 2.36 26.07 12.88
CA PHE A 72 1.47 25.87 11.74
C PHE A 72 0.04 26.18 12.11
N ASN A 73 -0.61 27.03 11.34
CA ASN A 73 -2.04 27.27 11.46
C ASN A 73 -2.81 26.09 10.85
N LEU A 74 -3.34 25.22 11.72
CA LEU A 74 -4.13 24.05 11.35
C LEU A 74 -5.63 24.36 11.22
N ASN A 75 -6.09 25.56 11.58
CA ASN A 75 -7.52 25.94 11.62
C ASN A 75 -8.25 25.75 10.28
N LYS A 76 -7.51 25.70 9.17
CA LYS A 76 -8.08 25.48 7.83
C LYS A 76 -8.27 24.01 7.48
N TYR A 77 -7.86 23.09 8.36
CA TYR A 77 -7.97 21.66 8.15
C TYR A 77 -8.89 21.02 9.18
N GLU A 78 -9.61 20.00 8.76
CA GLU A 78 -10.24 19.05 9.65
C GLU A 78 -9.19 17.99 10.03
N VAL A 79 -8.75 18.01 11.30
CA VAL A 79 -7.59 17.27 11.77
C VAL A 79 -8.01 16.01 12.52
N PHE A 80 -7.44 14.89 12.13
CA PHE A 80 -7.57 13.58 12.76
C PHE A 80 -6.20 13.19 13.32
N ASN A 81 -5.97 13.44 14.60
CA ASN A 81 -4.67 13.25 15.27
C ASN A 81 -4.56 11.95 16.08
N ASP A 82 -5.56 11.11 16.03
CA ASP A 82 -5.65 9.81 16.69
C ASP A 82 -5.92 8.73 15.65
N ASP A 83 -5.13 7.66 15.66
CA ASP A 83 -5.25 6.54 14.73
C ASP A 83 -6.65 5.91 14.76
N SER A 84 -7.33 5.91 15.92
CA SER A 84 -8.70 5.43 16.08
C SER A 84 -9.72 6.25 15.28
N LYS A 85 -9.42 7.52 15.00
CA LYS A 85 -10.28 8.46 14.28
C LYS A 85 -10.02 8.52 12.78
N TYR A 86 -8.95 7.91 12.28
CA TYR A 86 -8.62 7.95 10.84
C TYR A 86 -9.73 7.39 9.95
N TYR A 87 -10.51 6.44 10.43
CA TYR A 87 -11.65 5.94 9.69
C TYR A 87 -12.68 7.03 9.36
N ASN A 88 -12.83 8.05 10.21
CA ASN A 88 -13.80 9.14 10.04
C ASN A 88 -13.45 10.10 8.88
N ILE A 89 -12.26 9.98 8.30
CA ILE A 89 -11.89 10.68 7.06
C ILE A 89 -12.76 10.19 5.89
N ILE A 90 -13.15 8.91 5.92
CA ILE A 90 -14.01 8.29 4.90
C ILE A 90 -15.43 8.82 5.08
N SER A 91 -16.04 9.27 3.99
CA SER A 91 -17.44 9.70 3.97
C SER A 91 -18.29 8.83 3.04
N LYS A 92 -19.58 9.09 2.99
CA LYS A 92 -20.50 8.47 2.01
C LYS A 92 -20.08 8.78 0.57
N LYS A 93 -19.41 9.93 0.33
CA LYS A 93 -18.97 10.36 -0.99
C LYS A 93 -17.65 9.71 -1.43
N THR A 94 -16.90 9.09 -0.52
CA THR A 94 -15.66 8.38 -0.85
C THR A 94 -15.95 7.23 -1.81
N ASP A 95 -15.26 7.18 -2.93
CA ASP A 95 -15.38 6.11 -3.93
C ASP A 95 -14.22 5.11 -3.80
N VAL A 96 -13.00 5.60 -3.59
CA VAL A 96 -11.77 4.79 -3.55
C VAL A 96 -10.94 5.11 -2.32
N ILE A 97 -10.39 4.09 -1.71
CA ILE A 97 -9.46 4.19 -0.59
C ILE A 97 -8.12 3.60 -1.01
N ILE A 98 -7.04 4.37 -0.89
CA ILE A 98 -5.68 3.87 -1.07
C ILE A 98 -5.08 3.61 0.31
N PHE A 99 -4.89 2.34 0.64
CA PHE A 99 -4.33 1.90 1.91
C PHE A 99 -2.83 1.57 1.73
N ALA A 100 -2.00 2.62 1.82
CA ALA A 100 -0.56 2.59 1.58
C ALA A 100 0.26 2.80 2.87
N THR A 101 -0.27 2.35 4.00
CA THR A 101 0.46 2.27 5.28
C THR A 101 1.39 1.06 5.28
N SER A 102 2.35 1.00 6.18
CA SER A 102 3.25 -0.13 6.37
C SER A 102 3.18 -0.67 7.79
N GLY A 103 3.45 -1.96 7.96
CA GLY A 103 3.44 -2.65 9.25
C GLY A 103 2.04 -2.87 9.82
N LEU A 104 1.96 -3.35 11.07
CA LEU A 104 0.72 -3.80 11.70
C LEU A 104 -0.04 -2.72 12.49
N THR A 105 0.54 -1.55 12.70
CA THR A 105 -0.07 -0.47 13.50
C THR A 105 -1.41 0.02 12.94
N SER A 106 -1.66 -0.20 11.65
CA SER A 106 -2.91 0.18 10.98
C SER A 106 -3.89 -0.97 10.76
N LEU A 107 -3.71 -2.10 11.47
CA LEU A 107 -4.55 -3.29 11.33
C LEU A 107 -6.02 -3.01 11.68
N ASP A 108 -6.26 -2.32 12.79
CA ASP A 108 -7.62 -1.95 13.23
C ASP A 108 -8.31 -1.00 12.24
N LEU A 109 -7.55 -0.08 11.66
CA LEU A 109 -8.06 0.78 10.60
C LEU A 109 -8.45 -0.04 9.36
N LEU A 110 -7.61 -1.01 8.95
CA LEU A 110 -7.94 -1.89 7.83
C LEU A 110 -9.20 -2.72 8.10
N LEU A 111 -9.38 -3.25 9.31
CA LEU A 111 -10.60 -3.98 9.68
C LEU A 111 -11.87 -3.13 9.51
N LYS A 112 -11.81 -1.84 9.84
CA LYS A 112 -12.92 -0.90 9.62
C LYS A 112 -13.11 -0.63 8.12
N ILE A 113 -12.02 -0.43 7.38
CA ILE A 113 -12.04 -0.19 5.92
C ILE A 113 -12.65 -1.37 5.17
N LEU A 114 -12.34 -2.61 5.55
CA LEU A 114 -12.92 -3.81 4.94
C LEU A 114 -14.46 -3.90 5.07
N LYS A 115 -15.03 -3.17 6.02
CA LYS A 115 -16.49 -3.07 6.24
C LYS A 115 -17.13 -1.88 5.51
N SER A 116 -16.37 -1.13 4.73
CA SER A 116 -16.85 0.15 4.16
C SER A 116 -17.69 -0.03 2.88
N GLY A 117 -17.64 -1.18 2.21
CA GLY A 117 -18.28 -1.38 0.90
C GLY A 117 -17.65 -0.55 -0.23
N LYS A 118 -16.42 -0.07 -0.06
CA LYS A 118 -15.72 0.80 -1.02
C LYS A 118 -14.72 0.02 -1.88
N ILE A 119 -14.15 0.68 -2.89
CA ILE A 119 -12.99 0.15 -3.62
C ILE A 119 -11.75 0.47 -2.79
N VAL A 120 -10.95 -0.55 -2.50
CA VAL A 120 -9.74 -0.42 -1.68
C VAL A 120 -8.52 -0.90 -2.44
N GLY A 121 -7.65 0.03 -2.82
CA GLY A 121 -6.30 -0.27 -3.27
C GLY A 121 -5.40 -0.51 -2.05
N ILE A 122 -4.84 -1.71 -1.93
CA ILE A 122 -4.06 -2.10 -0.75
C ILE A 122 -2.61 -2.44 -1.09
N ALA A 123 -1.67 -1.88 -0.31
CA ALA A 123 -0.23 -2.12 -0.42
C ALA A 123 0.39 -2.68 0.88
N ASN A 124 -0.41 -2.99 1.89
CA ASN A 124 0.06 -3.45 3.20
C ASN A 124 -0.06 -4.97 3.31
N LYS A 125 0.98 -5.68 2.87
CA LYS A 125 1.04 -7.13 2.89
C LYS A 125 1.02 -7.72 4.31
N GLU A 126 1.62 -7.03 5.27
CA GLU A 126 1.66 -7.49 6.65
C GLU A 126 0.27 -7.61 7.26
N CYS A 127 -0.59 -6.64 7.01
CA CYS A 127 -1.98 -6.69 7.49
C CYS A 127 -2.80 -7.78 6.76
N ILE A 128 -2.60 -7.97 5.45
CA ILE A 128 -3.29 -9.04 4.69
C ILE A 128 -2.92 -10.41 5.25
N ILE A 129 -1.62 -10.66 5.43
CA ILE A 129 -1.11 -11.93 5.95
C ILE A 129 -1.61 -12.20 7.37
N THR A 130 -1.58 -11.18 8.23
CA THR A 130 -2.05 -11.29 9.63
C THR A 130 -3.54 -11.62 9.71
N LEU A 131 -4.36 -11.04 8.84
CA LEU A 131 -5.79 -11.33 8.79
C LEU A 131 -6.09 -12.68 8.11
N GLY A 132 -5.21 -13.14 7.23
CA GLY A 132 -5.37 -14.41 6.52
C GLY A 132 -6.71 -14.53 5.80
N THR A 133 -7.39 -15.65 5.97
CA THR A 133 -8.71 -15.91 5.37
C THR A 133 -9.79 -14.90 5.79
N LYS A 134 -9.66 -14.30 7.00
CA LYS A 134 -10.58 -13.28 7.50
C LYS A 134 -10.57 -12.02 6.63
N PHE A 135 -9.43 -11.68 6.00
CA PHE A 135 -9.32 -10.54 5.09
C PHE A 135 -10.35 -10.63 3.95
N ILE A 136 -10.33 -11.74 3.20
CA ILE A 136 -11.24 -11.96 2.07
C ILE A 136 -12.69 -12.18 2.54
N SER A 137 -12.91 -12.91 3.63
CA SER A 137 -14.26 -13.14 4.13
C SER A 137 -14.96 -11.85 4.53
N LEU A 138 -14.24 -10.91 5.18
CA LEU A 138 -14.78 -9.59 5.53
C LEU A 138 -15.04 -8.74 4.29
N SER A 139 -14.10 -8.68 3.35
CA SER A 139 -14.29 -7.88 2.13
C SER A 139 -15.52 -8.35 1.33
N LYS A 140 -15.70 -9.66 1.19
CA LYS A 140 -16.88 -10.24 0.52
C LYS A 140 -18.16 -9.94 1.31
N LYS A 141 -18.17 -10.16 2.62
CA LYS A 141 -19.35 -9.91 3.48
C LYS A 141 -19.88 -8.48 3.36
N PHE A 142 -18.98 -7.50 3.24
CA PHE A 142 -19.33 -6.08 3.17
C PHE A 142 -19.25 -5.51 1.75
N ASN A 143 -19.10 -6.36 0.74
CA ASN A 143 -19.01 -5.96 -0.67
C ASN A 143 -17.91 -4.91 -0.94
N THR A 144 -16.77 -5.01 -0.21
CA THR A 144 -15.59 -4.17 -0.41
C THR A 144 -14.73 -4.77 -1.51
N LYS A 145 -14.53 -4.01 -2.60
CA LYS A 145 -13.71 -4.45 -3.73
C LYS A 145 -12.23 -4.21 -3.43
N ILE A 146 -11.45 -5.28 -3.38
CA ILE A 146 -10.00 -5.22 -3.13
C ILE A 146 -9.24 -5.19 -4.45
N ILE A 147 -8.29 -4.25 -4.57
CA ILE A 147 -7.33 -4.15 -5.67
C ILE A 147 -5.93 -4.15 -5.05
N PRO A 148 -5.12 -5.19 -5.26
CA PRO A 148 -3.74 -5.20 -4.76
C PRO A 148 -2.90 -4.17 -5.51
N LEU A 149 -2.05 -3.45 -4.76
CA LEU A 149 -1.15 -2.43 -5.32
C LEU A 149 0.31 -2.88 -5.38
N ASP A 150 0.64 -4.00 -4.75
CA ASP A 150 1.92 -4.67 -4.94
C ASP A 150 2.01 -5.12 -6.41
N SER A 151 3.15 -4.90 -7.08
CA SER A 151 3.27 -5.07 -8.52
C SER A 151 2.98 -6.49 -8.99
N GLU A 152 3.50 -7.48 -8.29
CA GLU A 152 3.29 -8.90 -8.59
C GLU A 152 1.82 -9.29 -8.45
N HIS A 153 1.19 -8.88 -7.36
CA HIS A 153 -0.22 -9.18 -7.10
C HIS A 153 -1.16 -8.41 -8.01
N ASN A 154 -0.81 -7.18 -8.38
CA ASN A 154 -1.57 -6.40 -9.35
C ASN A 154 -1.55 -7.08 -10.73
N SER A 155 -0.39 -7.60 -11.15
CA SER A 155 -0.26 -8.37 -12.40
C SER A 155 -1.12 -9.63 -12.36
N ILE A 156 -1.07 -10.41 -11.27
CA ILE A 156 -1.91 -11.59 -11.09
C ILE A 156 -3.40 -11.21 -11.12
N TYR A 157 -3.79 -10.13 -10.42
CA TYR A 157 -5.17 -9.64 -10.40
C TYR A 157 -5.68 -9.35 -11.81
N HIS A 158 -4.89 -8.67 -12.64
CA HIS A 158 -5.26 -8.38 -14.01
C HIS A 158 -5.33 -9.64 -14.89
N LEU A 159 -4.37 -10.53 -14.79
CA LEU A 159 -4.37 -11.79 -15.54
C LEU A 159 -5.60 -12.64 -15.20
N LEU A 160 -5.92 -12.80 -13.92
CA LEU A 160 -7.08 -13.58 -13.48
C LEU A 160 -8.42 -12.92 -13.85
N SER A 161 -8.46 -11.57 -13.92
CA SER A 161 -9.68 -10.85 -14.32
C SER A 161 -10.01 -10.95 -15.80
N GLN A 162 -9.06 -11.33 -16.66
CA GLN A 162 -9.28 -11.47 -18.11
C GLN A 162 -9.98 -12.77 -18.53
N ASN A 163 -10.32 -13.63 -17.59
CA ASN A 163 -11.03 -14.89 -17.87
C ASN A 163 -10.36 -15.79 -18.91
N LEU A 164 -9.02 -15.82 -18.93
CA LEU A 164 -8.21 -16.57 -19.90
C LEU A 164 -8.27 -18.11 -19.73
N GLY A 165 -9.27 -18.61 -19.01
CA GLY A 165 -9.45 -20.02 -18.71
C GLY A 165 -8.85 -20.45 -17.36
N LYS A 166 -8.72 -21.77 -17.16
CA LYS A 166 -8.17 -22.33 -15.93
C LYS A 166 -6.64 -22.28 -15.97
N TYR A 167 -6.00 -21.58 -15.02
CA TYR A 167 -4.58 -21.67 -14.80
C TYR A 167 -4.21 -22.96 -14.04
N LYS A 168 -3.03 -23.51 -14.29
CA LYS A 168 -2.48 -24.66 -13.56
C LYS A 168 -1.75 -24.20 -12.30
N SER A 169 -0.98 -23.13 -12.41
CA SER A 169 -0.20 -22.54 -11.32
C SER A 169 0.15 -21.09 -11.64
N ILE A 170 0.52 -20.35 -10.62
CA ILE A 170 1.03 -18.99 -10.68
C ILE A 170 2.49 -19.02 -10.25
N THR A 171 3.37 -18.39 -11.02
CA THR A 171 4.79 -18.26 -10.65
C THR A 171 5.12 -16.78 -10.47
N ILE A 172 5.56 -16.42 -9.27
CA ILE A 172 6.00 -15.06 -8.93
C ILE A 172 7.51 -14.96 -9.20
N THR A 173 7.94 -13.95 -9.94
CA THR A 173 9.35 -13.70 -10.20
C THR A 173 9.99 -12.87 -9.09
N ALA A 174 11.29 -13.05 -8.89
CA ALA A 174 12.12 -12.25 -7.98
C ALA A 174 13.44 -11.92 -8.64
N THR A 175 13.97 -10.70 -8.44
CA THR A 175 15.30 -10.32 -8.96
C THR A 175 16.45 -10.95 -8.17
N GLY A 176 16.19 -11.46 -6.95
CA GLY A 176 17.18 -12.10 -6.08
C GLY A 176 17.85 -11.17 -5.08
N GLY A 177 17.60 -9.85 -5.17
CA GLY A 177 18.15 -8.86 -4.26
C GLY A 177 19.65 -8.60 -4.41
N PRO A 178 20.26 -7.72 -3.57
CA PRO A 178 21.66 -7.29 -3.70
C PRO A 178 22.69 -8.36 -3.37
N PHE A 179 22.28 -9.46 -2.75
CA PHE A 179 23.20 -10.50 -2.28
C PHE A 179 23.11 -11.81 -3.10
N LEU A 180 22.39 -11.81 -4.21
CA LEU A 180 22.16 -13.01 -5.04
C LEU A 180 23.44 -13.81 -5.34
N TYR A 181 24.53 -13.10 -5.65
CA TYR A 181 25.81 -13.71 -6.02
C TYR A 181 26.83 -13.79 -4.88
N HIS A 182 26.40 -13.54 -3.61
CA HIS A 182 27.28 -13.62 -2.47
C HIS A 182 27.46 -15.07 -1.99
N THR A 183 28.70 -15.46 -1.71
CA THR A 183 28.99 -16.73 -1.02
C THR A 183 28.56 -16.64 0.44
N LYS A 184 28.33 -17.80 1.10
CA LYS A 184 28.00 -17.85 2.54
C LYS A 184 29.01 -17.04 3.39
N LYS A 185 30.31 -17.13 3.08
CA LYS A 185 31.36 -16.37 3.77
C LYS A 185 31.18 -14.85 3.63
N LYS A 186 30.80 -14.37 2.44
CA LYS A 186 30.55 -12.93 2.22
C LYS A 186 29.28 -12.46 2.93
N LEU A 187 28.26 -13.31 3.02
CA LEU A 187 27.00 -12.98 3.71
C LEU A 187 27.20 -12.71 5.20
N SER A 188 28.19 -13.37 5.86
CA SER A 188 28.49 -13.13 7.28
C SER A 188 28.99 -11.72 7.59
N PHE A 189 29.44 -10.97 6.58
CA PHE A 189 30.01 -9.61 6.73
C PHE A 189 29.13 -8.51 6.16
N VAL A 190 27.91 -8.85 5.67
CA VAL A 190 27.02 -7.82 5.12
C VAL A 190 26.48 -6.89 6.21
N ARG A 191 26.35 -5.63 5.86
CA ARG A 191 25.85 -4.58 6.75
C ARG A 191 24.46 -4.10 6.29
N PRO A 192 23.61 -3.58 7.19
CA PRO A 192 22.29 -3.05 6.84
C PRO A 192 22.30 -2.03 5.71
N GLN A 193 23.34 -1.19 5.63
CA GLN A 193 23.51 -0.17 4.58
C GLN A 193 23.67 -0.78 3.17
N GLN A 194 24.18 -2.00 3.08
CA GLN A 194 24.29 -2.73 1.82
C GLN A 194 22.94 -3.37 1.44
N ALA A 195 22.20 -3.87 2.44
CA ALA A 195 20.88 -4.45 2.23
C ALA A 195 19.84 -3.44 1.73
N ILE A 196 19.98 -2.15 2.14
CA ILE A 196 19.07 -1.08 1.69
C ILE A 196 19.26 -0.73 0.20
N LYS A 197 20.43 -1.01 -0.38
CA LYS A 197 20.74 -0.71 -1.79
C LYS A 197 20.22 -1.82 -2.69
N HIS A 198 18.98 -1.69 -3.17
CA HIS A 198 18.45 -2.63 -4.15
C HIS A 198 19.08 -2.39 -5.53
N PRO A 199 19.49 -3.44 -6.29
CA PRO A 199 20.20 -3.26 -7.56
C PRO A 199 19.35 -2.63 -8.67
N VAL A 200 18.03 -2.81 -8.63
CA VAL A 200 17.12 -2.39 -9.71
C VAL A 200 16.18 -1.26 -9.25
N TRP A 201 15.64 -1.34 -8.02
CA TRP A 201 14.56 -0.47 -7.56
C TRP A 201 14.99 0.48 -6.45
N ASN A 202 14.50 1.72 -6.52
CA ASN A 202 14.60 2.68 -5.40
C ASN A 202 13.35 2.59 -4.51
N MET A 203 13.43 1.78 -3.47
CA MET A 203 12.32 1.45 -2.59
C MET A 203 12.54 2.00 -1.17
N GLY A 204 11.51 1.90 -0.31
CA GLY A 204 11.65 2.18 1.12
C GLY A 204 12.60 1.19 1.81
N SER A 205 13.26 1.63 2.90
CA SER A 205 14.29 0.83 3.59
C SER A 205 13.79 -0.55 4.03
N LYS A 206 12.57 -0.65 4.56
CA LYS A 206 12.00 -1.94 5.00
C LYS A 206 11.92 -2.93 3.84
N ILE A 207 11.25 -2.57 2.75
CA ILE A 207 11.06 -3.48 1.61
C ILE A 207 12.38 -3.81 0.92
N SER A 208 13.39 -2.91 0.97
CA SER A 208 14.73 -3.19 0.46
C SER A 208 15.43 -4.27 1.29
N ILE A 209 15.33 -4.22 2.61
CA ILE A 209 15.87 -5.26 3.51
C ILE A 209 15.12 -6.58 3.31
N ASP A 210 13.79 -6.55 3.22
CA ASP A 210 12.97 -7.74 2.96
C ASP A 210 13.35 -8.38 1.60
N SER A 211 13.64 -7.58 0.59
CA SER A 211 14.13 -8.05 -0.71
C SER A 211 15.53 -8.67 -0.62
N ALA A 212 16.44 -8.05 0.13
CA ALA A 212 17.80 -8.52 0.32
C ALA A 212 17.87 -9.91 0.99
N THR A 213 16.89 -10.22 1.82
CA THR A 213 16.77 -11.52 2.53
C THR A 213 15.83 -12.49 1.84
N MET A 214 15.23 -12.13 0.70
CA MET A 214 14.13 -12.85 0.05
C MET A 214 12.84 -12.95 0.90
N MET A 215 12.79 -12.31 2.06
CA MET A 215 11.60 -12.28 2.91
C MET A 215 10.43 -11.59 2.20
N ASN A 216 10.70 -10.54 1.39
CA ASN A 216 9.65 -9.91 0.60
C ASN A 216 8.92 -10.93 -0.28
N LYS A 217 9.67 -11.82 -0.96
CA LYS A 217 9.08 -12.85 -1.82
C LYS A 217 8.31 -13.90 -1.02
N ALA A 218 8.81 -14.29 0.16
CA ALA A 218 8.08 -15.18 1.06
C ALA A 218 6.74 -14.56 1.51
N LEU A 219 6.73 -13.29 1.89
CA LEU A 219 5.51 -12.55 2.23
C LEU A 219 4.55 -12.46 1.03
N GLU A 220 5.06 -12.21 -0.16
CA GLU A 220 4.25 -12.14 -1.39
C GLU A 220 3.59 -13.48 -1.74
N ILE A 221 4.27 -14.60 -1.54
CA ILE A 221 3.67 -15.95 -1.73
C ILE A 221 2.47 -16.12 -0.78
N ILE A 222 2.64 -15.75 0.49
CA ILE A 222 1.57 -15.88 1.50
C ILE A 222 0.43 -14.91 1.18
N GLU A 223 0.74 -13.69 0.79
CA GLU A 223 -0.24 -12.68 0.40
C GLU A 223 -1.06 -13.14 -0.80
N ALA A 224 -0.41 -13.63 -1.88
CA ALA A 224 -1.09 -14.16 -3.07
C ALA A 224 -2.02 -15.31 -2.72
N LYS A 225 -1.58 -16.21 -1.83
CA LYS A 225 -2.42 -17.31 -1.35
C LYS A 225 -3.74 -16.82 -0.77
N TYR A 226 -3.71 -15.78 0.06
CA TYR A 226 -4.94 -15.22 0.65
C TYR A 226 -5.74 -14.39 -0.34
N LEU A 227 -5.10 -13.52 -1.12
CA LEU A 227 -5.80 -12.64 -2.07
C LEU A 227 -6.55 -13.41 -3.15
N PHE A 228 -5.94 -14.47 -3.68
CA PHE A 228 -6.46 -15.22 -4.83
C PHE A 228 -6.99 -16.61 -4.47
N ASN A 229 -7.04 -16.94 -3.17
CA ASN A 229 -7.49 -18.24 -2.66
C ASN A 229 -6.74 -19.42 -3.29
N LEU A 230 -5.40 -19.32 -3.38
CA LEU A 230 -4.54 -20.33 -3.99
C LEU A 230 -4.21 -21.46 -2.99
N LYS A 231 -4.07 -22.68 -3.51
CA LYS A 231 -3.49 -23.80 -2.77
C LYS A 231 -1.95 -23.73 -2.79
N ASN A 232 -1.30 -24.43 -1.88
CA ASN A 232 0.16 -24.40 -1.79
C ASN A 232 0.86 -24.93 -3.05
N ASN A 233 0.26 -25.85 -3.77
CA ASN A 233 0.78 -26.41 -5.02
C ASN A 233 0.42 -25.60 -6.27
N GLU A 234 -0.34 -24.52 -6.11
CA GLU A 234 -0.74 -23.62 -7.21
C GLU A 234 0.13 -22.37 -7.29
N ILE A 235 1.04 -22.15 -6.30
CA ILE A 235 1.90 -20.98 -6.29
C ILE A 235 3.37 -21.37 -6.18
N ASN A 236 4.20 -20.78 -7.03
CA ASN A 236 5.62 -20.96 -7.09
C ASN A 236 6.35 -19.62 -7.10
N ALA A 237 7.64 -19.63 -6.81
CA ALA A 237 8.51 -18.47 -6.99
C ALA A 237 9.80 -18.90 -7.70
N ILE A 238 10.28 -18.05 -8.59
CA ILE A 238 11.57 -18.24 -9.25
C ILE A 238 12.42 -16.97 -9.12
N ILE A 239 13.73 -17.17 -9.02
CA ILE A 239 14.69 -16.08 -9.16
C ILE A 239 14.94 -15.88 -10.65
N HIS A 240 14.59 -14.68 -11.14
CA HIS A 240 14.77 -14.26 -12.52
C HIS A 240 15.48 -12.91 -12.52
N PRO A 241 16.80 -12.87 -12.59
CA PRO A 241 17.58 -11.64 -12.43
C PRO A 241 17.22 -10.54 -13.46
N GLN A 242 16.71 -10.91 -14.62
CA GLN A 242 16.26 -10.00 -15.68
C GLN A 242 14.79 -9.58 -15.52
N ALA A 243 14.08 -10.05 -14.47
CA ALA A 243 12.69 -9.65 -14.21
C ALA A 243 12.64 -8.14 -13.95
N ILE A 244 11.72 -7.46 -14.65
CA ILE A 244 11.50 -6.02 -14.59
C ILE A 244 10.26 -5.76 -13.76
#